data_6df470f15bcb2a01e9c39b8deb5af87c
#
_entry.id   6df470f15bcb2a01e9c39b8deb5af87c
#
_cell.length_a   1.000
_cell.length_b   1.000
_cell.length_c   1.000
_cell.angle_alpha   90.00
_cell.angle_beta   90.00
_cell.angle_gamma   90.00
#
_symmetry.space_group_name_H-M   'P 1'
#
loop_
_entity.id
_entity.type
_entity.pdbx_description
1 polymer ?
#
loop_
_entity_poly.entity_id
_entity_poly.type
_entity_poly.pdbx_seq_one_letter_code
_entity_poly.pdbx_strand_id
1 'polypeptide(L)'
;MLPYWRLSGFYFCYFALLGGVAPFLSLYFHYLGFSAARIGELVAIPLLMRCLAPNLWGWLGDRSGQRLLIVRLGALLTALSFSAILWRQDYLWLALVMALHSFFWHAILPQFETITLAHLGAQSARYSQVRLWGSVGFILAVVLLGMLLEHYSLAAYPPAMLGIMCGIFVCSLLVPPVPTGSAPGAGGSLAGFVHQLRQPGVSVFFLSAALMQLSHGPYYTFLTLHLEALGYARGWIGALWALGVIAEIVLFLLMARLLARFSLKQLLVASFVLAALRWLLLGWLAAD
;
A
#
# COMPACT_ATOMS: atom_id res chain seq x y z
N MET A 1 -20.63 -18.76 -9.81
CA MET A 1 -21.08 -17.35 -9.66
C MET A 1 -19.91 -16.55 -9.09
N LEU A 2 -19.57 -15.36 -9.67
CA LEU A 2 -18.46 -14.53 -9.18
C LEU A 2 -18.76 -14.02 -7.76
N PRO A 3 -17.87 -14.24 -6.77
CA PRO A 3 -18.06 -13.75 -5.40
C PRO A 3 -17.70 -12.25 -5.28
N TYR A 4 -18.29 -11.40 -6.13
CA TYR A 4 -17.97 -10.00 -6.32
C TYR A 4 -17.80 -9.22 -5.00
N TRP A 5 -18.81 -9.24 -4.13
CA TRP A 5 -18.81 -8.47 -2.89
C TRP A 5 -17.79 -8.97 -1.86
N ARG A 6 -17.49 -10.29 -1.87
CA ARG A 6 -16.49 -10.88 -0.97
C ARG A 6 -15.07 -10.47 -1.38
N LEU A 7 -14.80 -10.44 -2.70
CA LEU A 7 -13.54 -9.96 -3.22
C LEU A 7 -13.39 -8.45 -3.01
N SER A 8 -14.42 -7.68 -3.34
CA SER A 8 -14.44 -6.22 -3.20
C SER A 8 -14.29 -5.77 -1.74
N GLY A 9 -14.97 -6.43 -0.80
CA GLY A 9 -14.86 -6.14 0.64
C GLY A 9 -13.45 -6.38 1.18
N PHE A 10 -12.76 -7.42 0.67
CA PHE A 10 -11.38 -7.65 1.03
C PHE A 10 -10.46 -6.51 0.55
N TYR A 11 -10.56 -6.08 -0.73
CA TYR A 11 -9.80 -4.94 -1.22
C TYR A 11 -10.11 -3.66 -0.44
N PHE A 12 -11.37 -3.44 -0.12
CA PHE A 12 -11.79 -2.30 0.69
C PHE A 12 -11.03 -2.26 2.02
N CYS A 13 -11.07 -3.33 2.82
CA CYS A 13 -10.39 -3.39 4.11
C CYS A 13 -8.87 -3.34 3.96
N TYR A 14 -8.29 -4.01 2.96
CA TYR A 14 -6.85 -4.02 2.73
C TYR A 14 -6.31 -2.63 2.43
N PHE A 15 -6.98 -1.87 1.57
CA PHE A 15 -6.56 -0.51 1.22
C PHE A 15 -7.00 0.53 2.26
N ALA A 16 -8.01 0.25 3.07
CA ALA A 16 -8.30 1.02 4.28
C ALA A 16 -7.12 0.98 5.25
N LEU A 17 -6.47 -0.18 5.42
CA LEU A 17 -5.24 -0.31 6.22
C LEU A 17 -4.12 0.57 5.65
N LEU A 18 -3.92 0.56 4.33
CA LEU A 18 -2.93 1.42 3.68
C LEU A 18 -3.25 2.92 3.90
N GLY A 19 -4.55 3.28 3.85
CA GLY A 19 -5.03 4.64 4.13
C GLY A 19 -4.77 5.09 5.57
N GLY A 20 -4.71 4.17 6.52
CA GLY A 20 -4.30 4.48 7.89
C GLY A 20 -2.78 4.53 8.09
N VAL A 21 -2.04 3.64 7.41
CA VAL A 21 -0.57 3.58 7.52
C VAL A 21 0.09 4.78 6.85
N ALA A 22 -0.27 5.10 5.60
CA ALA A 22 0.46 6.08 4.80
C ALA A 22 0.48 7.49 5.44
N PRO A 23 -0.65 8.07 5.89
CA PRO A 23 -0.63 9.42 6.50
C PRO A 23 -0.35 9.42 8.00
N PHE A 24 -0.76 8.40 8.75
CA PHE A 24 -0.84 8.53 10.21
C PHE A 24 0.19 7.72 11.01
N LEU A 25 0.91 6.76 10.40
CA LEU A 25 1.91 5.96 11.12
C LEU A 25 3.06 6.82 11.66
N SER A 26 3.62 7.70 10.81
CA SER A 26 4.70 8.62 11.20
C SER A 26 4.23 9.59 12.29
N LEU A 27 2.98 10.05 12.17
CA LEU A 27 2.36 10.93 13.16
C LEU A 27 2.23 10.24 14.53
N TYR A 28 1.83 8.96 14.52
CA TYR A 28 1.77 8.18 15.75
C TYR A 28 3.16 8.00 16.38
N PHE A 29 4.20 7.71 15.60
CA PHE A 29 5.56 7.63 16.13
C PHE A 29 6.07 8.97 16.68
N HIS A 30 5.69 10.08 16.05
CA HIS A 30 5.99 11.41 16.58
C HIS A 30 5.28 11.67 17.92
N TYR A 31 4.02 11.27 18.03
CA TYR A 31 3.26 11.33 19.30
C TYR A 31 3.93 10.53 20.43
N LEU A 32 4.59 9.42 20.13
CA LEU A 32 5.39 8.64 21.08
C LEU A 32 6.73 9.30 21.45
N GLY A 33 7.07 10.46 20.87
CA GLY A 33 8.28 11.21 21.17
C GLY A 33 9.52 10.79 20.38
N PHE A 34 9.37 10.02 19.31
CA PHE A 34 10.51 9.66 18.46
C PHE A 34 10.99 10.84 17.60
N SER A 35 12.31 10.97 17.47
CA SER A 35 12.94 11.94 16.56
C SER A 35 12.64 11.59 15.09
N ALA A 36 12.73 12.59 14.20
CA ALA A 36 12.52 12.41 12.77
C ALA A 36 13.40 11.29 12.17
N ALA A 37 14.66 11.15 12.63
CA ALA A 37 15.57 10.09 12.21
C ALA A 37 15.01 8.70 12.56
N ARG A 38 14.60 8.49 13.82
CA ARG A 38 14.01 7.22 14.26
C ARG A 38 12.67 6.91 13.60
N ILE A 39 11.86 7.92 13.31
CA ILE A 39 10.62 7.76 12.53
C ILE A 39 10.95 7.28 11.13
N GLY A 40 11.94 7.89 10.47
CA GLY A 40 12.40 7.46 9.14
C GLY A 40 12.87 6.01 9.13
N GLU A 41 13.64 5.59 10.13
CA GLU A 41 14.11 4.20 10.28
C GLU A 41 12.93 3.23 10.48
N LEU A 42 12.00 3.53 11.39
CA LEU A 42 10.82 2.69 11.64
C LEU A 42 9.92 2.55 10.41
N VAL A 43 9.75 3.61 9.62
CA VAL A 43 8.95 3.60 8.38
C VAL A 43 9.70 2.91 7.24
N ALA A 44 11.03 2.90 7.24
CA ALA A 44 11.82 2.17 6.25
C ALA A 44 11.69 0.65 6.39
N ILE A 45 11.44 0.12 7.59
CA ILE A 45 11.28 -1.32 7.83
C ILE A 45 10.13 -1.92 7.00
N PRO A 46 8.90 -1.38 6.99
CA PRO A 46 7.83 -1.82 6.10
C PRO A 46 8.21 -1.81 4.61
N LEU A 47 8.95 -0.78 4.17
CA LEU A 47 9.38 -0.69 2.78
C LEU A 47 10.38 -1.78 2.42
N LEU A 48 11.30 -2.13 3.33
CA LEU A 48 12.22 -3.24 3.16
C LEU A 48 11.46 -4.58 3.11
N MET A 49 10.52 -4.80 4.01
CA MET A 49 9.69 -6.01 4.00
C MET A 49 8.85 -6.13 2.72
N ARG A 50 8.41 -5.02 2.14
CA ARG A 50 7.72 -5.00 0.85
C ARG A 50 8.58 -5.51 -0.30
N CYS A 51 9.90 -5.39 -0.22
CA CYS A 51 10.82 -5.95 -1.20
C CYS A 51 11.07 -7.46 -1.01
N LEU A 52 11.06 -7.92 0.24
CA LEU A 52 11.45 -9.30 0.59
C LEU A 52 10.25 -10.26 0.68
N ALA A 53 9.21 -9.87 1.41
CA ALA A 53 8.10 -10.74 1.77
C ALA A 53 7.32 -11.27 0.55
N PRO A 54 6.96 -10.47 -0.47
CA PRO A 54 6.17 -10.97 -1.61
C PRO A 54 6.87 -12.11 -2.36
N ASN A 55 8.20 -12.08 -2.47
CA ASN A 55 8.97 -13.11 -3.17
C ASN A 55 8.94 -14.45 -2.41
N LEU A 56 9.15 -14.40 -1.09
CA LEU A 56 9.10 -15.59 -0.24
C LEU A 56 7.70 -16.21 -0.19
N TRP A 57 6.70 -15.38 0.03
CA TRP A 57 5.31 -15.83 0.09
C TRP A 57 4.75 -16.23 -1.28
N GLY A 58 5.23 -15.60 -2.36
CA GLY A 58 4.95 -15.99 -3.73
C GLY A 58 5.45 -17.40 -4.01
N TRP A 59 6.73 -17.66 -3.73
CA TRP A 59 7.33 -18.98 -3.86
C TRP A 59 6.60 -20.05 -3.04
N LEU A 60 6.25 -19.73 -1.78
CA LEU A 60 5.49 -20.64 -0.93
C LEU A 60 4.09 -20.91 -1.49
N GLY A 61 3.42 -19.88 -2.02
CA GLY A 61 2.11 -19.99 -2.66
C GLY A 61 2.13 -20.85 -3.91
N ASP A 62 3.16 -20.69 -4.74
CA ASP A 62 3.34 -21.50 -5.96
C ASP A 62 3.61 -22.97 -5.63
N ARG A 63 4.45 -23.22 -4.62
CA ARG A 63 4.84 -24.57 -4.22
C ARG A 63 3.72 -25.32 -3.48
N SER A 64 2.98 -24.65 -2.61
CA SER A 64 1.93 -25.26 -1.80
C SER A 64 0.58 -25.34 -2.52
N GLY A 65 0.33 -24.48 -3.50
CA GLY A 65 -0.99 -24.29 -4.12
C GLY A 65 -2.06 -23.70 -3.17
N GLN A 66 -1.68 -23.39 -1.92
CA GLN A 66 -2.62 -22.99 -0.86
C GLN A 66 -2.66 -21.47 -0.66
N ARG A 67 -2.78 -20.70 -1.75
CA ARG A 67 -2.74 -19.24 -1.71
C ARG A 67 -3.77 -18.63 -0.76
N LEU A 68 -4.99 -19.17 -0.69
CA LEU A 68 -6.03 -18.66 0.21
C LEU A 68 -5.69 -18.88 1.68
N LEU A 69 -5.03 -19.98 2.02
CA LEU A 69 -4.53 -20.24 3.38
C LEU A 69 -3.45 -19.22 3.74
N ILE A 70 -2.53 -18.92 2.81
CA ILE A 70 -1.50 -17.88 3.01
C ILE A 70 -2.14 -16.52 3.27
N VAL A 71 -3.18 -16.14 2.50
CA VAL A 71 -3.92 -14.89 2.72
C VAL A 71 -4.55 -14.84 4.12
N ARG A 72 -5.21 -15.92 4.55
CA ARG A 72 -5.85 -16.01 5.87
C ARG A 72 -4.84 -15.96 7.02
N LEU A 73 -3.78 -16.75 6.93
CA LEU A 73 -2.70 -16.74 7.93
C LEU A 73 -1.96 -15.40 7.93
N GLY A 74 -1.65 -14.84 6.76
CA GLY A 74 -1.05 -13.52 6.64
C GLY A 74 -1.90 -12.44 7.30
N ALA A 75 -3.21 -12.42 7.06
CA ALA A 75 -4.12 -11.45 7.67
C ALA A 75 -4.21 -11.61 9.20
N LEU A 76 -4.29 -12.84 9.70
CA LEU A 76 -4.30 -13.10 11.14
C LEU A 76 -2.98 -12.68 11.80
N LEU A 77 -1.85 -13.11 11.24
CA LEU A 77 -0.52 -12.83 11.78
C LEU A 77 -0.17 -11.33 11.67
N THR A 78 -0.69 -10.63 10.66
CA THR A 78 -0.61 -9.16 10.56
C THR A 78 -1.25 -8.49 11.77
N ALA A 79 -2.48 -8.88 12.12
CA ALA A 79 -3.19 -8.32 13.26
C ALA A 79 -2.53 -8.70 14.60
N LEU A 80 -2.14 -9.97 14.76
CA LEU A 80 -1.49 -10.46 15.98
C LEU A 80 -0.13 -9.80 16.21
N SER A 81 0.71 -9.67 15.18
CA SER A 81 2.01 -9.00 15.33
C SER A 81 1.84 -7.50 15.61
N PHE A 82 0.88 -6.83 14.96
CA PHE A 82 0.63 -5.42 15.23
C PHE A 82 0.05 -5.18 16.63
N SER A 83 -0.73 -6.10 17.19
CA SER A 83 -1.29 -5.94 18.55
C SER A 83 -0.21 -5.79 19.62
N ALA A 84 1.00 -6.28 19.37
CA ALA A 84 2.15 -6.14 20.27
C ALA A 84 2.59 -4.67 20.50
N ILE A 85 2.16 -3.73 19.64
CA ILE A 85 2.37 -2.29 19.84
C ILE A 85 1.68 -1.77 21.11
N LEU A 86 0.63 -2.46 21.59
CA LEU A 86 -0.09 -2.10 22.80
C LEU A 86 0.67 -2.47 24.08
N TRP A 87 1.66 -3.37 24.00
CA TRP A 87 2.43 -3.82 25.19
C TRP A 87 3.59 -2.91 25.51
N ARG A 88 4.38 -2.56 24.50
CA ARG A 88 5.59 -1.75 24.65
C ARG A 88 5.74 -0.83 23.46
N GLN A 89 6.34 0.34 23.69
CA GLN A 89 6.47 1.40 22.70
C GLN A 89 7.92 1.91 22.59
N ASP A 90 8.89 1.12 23.09
CA ASP A 90 10.30 1.42 22.87
C ASP A 90 10.72 1.14 21.43
N TYR A 91 11.79 1.78 21.00
CA TYR A 91 12.23 1.76 19.61
C TYR A 91 12.48 0.34 19.06
N LEU A 92 13.23 -0.50 19.79
CA LEU A 92 13.57 -1.85 19.32
C LEU A 92 12.34 -2.76 19.24
N TRP A 93 11.43 -2.62 20.19
CA TRP A 93 10.17 -3.35 20.18
C TRP A 93 9.30 -2.94 18.98
N LEU A 94 9.16 -1.64 18.74
CA LEU A 94 8.41 -1.16 17.57
C LEU A 94 9.06 -1.56 16.25
N ALA A 95 10.38 -1.54 16.16
CA ALA A 95 11.09 -2.03 14.98
C ALA A 95 10.79 -3.51 14.69
N LEU A 96 10.79 -4.36 15.72
CA LEU A 96 10.40 -5.77 15.60
C LEU A 96 8.94 -5.93 15.18
N VAL A 97 8.02 -5.19 15.82
CA VAL A 97 6.60 -5.20 15.49
C VAL A 97 6.38 -4.77 14.03
N MET A 98 7.04 -3.69 13.59
CA MET A 98 6.92 -3.22 12.20
C MET A 98 7.49 -4.24 11.20
N ALA A 99 8.58 -4.92 11.53
CA ALA A 99 9.15 -5.96 10.69
C ALA A 99 8.18 -7.15 10.55
N LEU A 100 7.70 -7.70 11.66
CA LEU A 100 6.80 -8.86 11.66
C LEU A 100 5.45 -8.54 11.01
N HIS A 101 4.82 -7.44 11.43
CA HIS A 101 3.56 -6.96 10.85
C HIS A 101 3.66 -6.80 9.34
N SER A 102 4.69 -6.10 8.87
CA SER A 102 4.86 -5.82 7.45
C SER A 102 5.23 -7.06 6.65
N PHE A 103 6.02 -7.96 7.21
CA PHE A 103 6.35 -9.24 6.58
C PHE A 103 5.10 -10.06 6.27
N PHE A 104 4.16 -10.13 7.21
CA PHE A 104 2.89 -10.84 6.98
C PHE A 104 1.93 -10.03 6.12
N TRP A 105 1.85 -8.72 6.29
CA TRP A 105 0.96 -7.86 5.50
C TRP A 105 1.29 -7.90 4.00
N HIS A 106 2.57 -7.82 3.65
CA HIS A 106 3.00 -7.85 2.25
C HIS A 106 2.93 -9.24 1.59
N ALA A 107 2.67 -10.30 2.37
CA ALA A 107 2.31 -11.61 1.84
C ALA A 107 0.94 -11.62 1.13
N ILE A 108 0.00 -10.79 1.61
CA ILE A 108 -1.44 -10.92 1.37
C ILE A 108 -1.82 -10.50 -0.05
N LEU A 109 -1.45 -9.27 -0.47
CA LEU A 109 -1.98 -8.68 -1.68
C LEU A 109 -1.63 -9.45 -2.96
N PRO A 110 -0.37 -9.86 -3.21
CA PRO A 110 -0.02 -10.59 -4.43
C PRO A 110 -0.74 -11.93 -4.55
N GLN A 111 -0.92 -12.65 -3.43
CA GLN A 111 -1.67 -13.89 -3.39
C GLN A 111 -3.17 -13.65 -3.67
N PHE A 112 -3.71 -12.58 -3.08
CA PHE A 112 -5.12 -12.24 -3.25
C PHE A 112 -5.46 -11.75 -4.67
N GLU A 113 -4.55 -11.04 -5.31
CA GLU A 113 -4.69 -10.66 -6.73
C GLU A 113 -4.76 -11.89 -7.63
N THR A 114 -3.90 -12.88 -7.40
CA THR A 114 -3.93 -14.16 -8.13
C THR A 114 -5.26 -14.89 -7.90
N ILE A 115 -5.75 -14.94 -6.66
CA ILE A 115 -7.07 -15.54 -6.32
C ILE A 115 -8.20 -14.79 -7.04
N THR A 116 -8.16 -13.47 -7.03
CA THR A 116 -9.16 -12.62 -7.68
C THR A 116 -9.22 -12.89 -9.19
N LEU A 117 -8.07 -12.90 -9.86
CA LEU A 117 -7.98 -13.18 -11.30
C LEU A 117 -8.46 -14.59 -11.63
N ALA A 118 -8.15 -15.58 -10.80
CA ALA A 118 -8.63 -16.95 -10.98
C ALA A 118 -10.17 -17.05 -10.84
N HIS A 119 -10.80 -16.30 -9.92
CA HIS A 119 -12.26 -16.22 -9.82
C HIS A 119 -12.92 -15.49 -10.99
N LEU A 120 -12.24 -14.48 -11.54
CA LEU A 120 -12.72 -13.74 -12.72
C LEU A 120 -12.64 -14.55 -14.00
N GLY A 121 -11.60 -15.40 -14.18
CA GLY A 121 -11.41 -16.21 -15.37
C GLY A 121 -11.55 -15.39 -16.66
N ALA A 122 -12.48 -15.77 -17.54
CA ALA A 122 -12.76 -15.05 -18.79
C ALA A 122 -13.28 -13.61 -18.59
N GLN A 123 -13.72 -13.24 -17.39
CA GLN A 123 -14.22 -11.89 -17.04
C GLN A 123 -13.12 -10.99 -16.45
N SER A 124 -11.85 -11.21 -16.80
CA SER A 124 -10.70 -10.46 -16.27
C SER A 124 -10.84 -8.92 -16.44
N ALA A 125 -11.57 -8.44 -17.45
CA ALA A 125 -11.91 -7.03 -17.64
C ALA A 125 -12.67 -6.41 -16.44
N ARG A 126 -13.32 -7.23 -15.60
CA ARG A 126 -14.01 -6.79 -14.39
C ARG A 126 -13.08 -6.61 -13.18
N TYR A 127 -11.79 -6.94 -13.32
CA TYR A 127 -10.80 -6.77 -12.25
C TYR A 127 -10.79 -5.34 -11.71
N SER A 128 -10.81 -4.33 -12.61
CA SER A 128 -10.84 -2.92 -12.22
C SER A 128 -12.04 -2.55 -11.35
N GLN A 129 -13.20 -3.14 -11.61
CA GLN A 129 -14.43 -2.91 -10.84
C GLN A 129 -14.32 -3.46 -9.41
N VAL A 130 -13.72 -4.64 -9.24
CA VAL A 130 -13.46 -5.24 -7.92
C VAL A 130 -12.38 -4.44 -7.18
N ARG A 131 -11.30 -4.08 -7.88
CA ARG A 131 -10.15 -3.37 -7.32
C ARG A 131 -10.46 -1.92 -6.92
N LEU A 132 -11.43 -1.28 -7.59
CA LEU A 132 -11.88 0.09 -7.28
C LEU A 132 -12.33 0.24 -5.82
N TRP A 133 -12.92 -0.80 -5.23
CA TRP A 133 -13.32 -0.78 -3.82
C TRP A 133 -12.14 -0.57 -2.86
N GLY A 134 -10.93 -0.93 -3.28
CA GLY A 134 -9.72 -0.57 -2.54
C GLY A 134 -9.50 0.95 -2.46
N SER A 135 -9.67 1.68 -3.57
CA SER A 135 -9.56 3.15 -3.56
C SER A 135 -10.64 3.79 -2.69
N VAL A 136 -11.86 3.25 -2.72
CA VAL A 136 -12.94 3.69 -1.82
C VAL A 136 -12.56 3.44 -0.36
N GLY A 137 -12.04 2.26 -0.04
CA GLY A 137 -11.57 1.92 1.31
C GLY A 137 -10.45 2.85 1.80
N PHE A 138 -9.47 3.14 0.94
CA PHE A 138 -8.41 4.10 1.24
C PHE A 138 -8.98 5.49 1.56
N ILE A 139 -9.81 6.05 0.66
CA ILE A 139 -10.38 7.38 0.81
C ILE A 139 -11.18 7.48 2.11
N LEU A 140 -12.05 6.52 2.38
CA LEU A 140 -12.84 6.53 3.61
C LEU A 140 -11.96 6.40 4.85
N ALA A 141 -10.93 5.54 4.81
CA ALA A 141 -10.02 5.36 5.94
C ALA A 141 -9.24 6.64 6.27
N VAL A 142 -8.67 7.33 5.26
CA VAL A 142 -7.88 8.55 5.55
C VAL A 142 -8.74 9.65 6.11
N VAL A 143 -9.98 9.81 5.63
CA VAL A 143 -10.91 10.84 6.11
C VAL A 143 -11.42 10.49 7.52
N LEU A 144 -11.93 9.27 7.70
CA LEU A 144 -12.52 8.85 8.98
C LEU A 144 -11.48 8.75 10.09
N LEU A 145 -10.28 8.22 9.80
CA LEU A 145 -9.18 8.19 10.76
C LEU A 145 -8.67 9.59 11.08
N GLY A 146 -8.55 10.48 10.08
CA GLY A 146 -8.18 11.87 10.32
C GLY A 146 -9.13 12.54 11.32
N MET A 147 -10.44 12.42 11.10
CA MET A 147 -11.47 12.92 12.03
C MET A 147 -11.43 12.24 13.41
N LEU A 148 -11.26 10.93 13.44
CA LEU A 148 -11.16 10.15 14.68
C LEU A 148 -9.96 10.61 15.52
N LEU A 149 -8.78 10.73 14.91
CA LEU A 149 -7.55 11.10 15.58
C LEU A 149 -7.51 12.58 15.98
N GLU A 150 -8.30 13.43 15.33
CA GLU A 150 -8.51 14.81 15.75
C GLU A 150 -9.36 14.85 17.02
N HIS A 151 -10.43 14.07 17.09
CA HIS A 151 -11.40 14.10 18.18
C HIS A 151 -10.92 13.34 19.44
N TYR A 152 -10.30 12.14 19.28
CA TYR A 152 -9.96 11.25 20.38
C TYR A 152 -8.47 11.20 20.74
N SER A 153 -7.61 11.89 20.08
CA SER A 153 -6.14 11.82 20.18
C SER A 153 -5.48 10.66 19.42
N LEU A 154 -4.16 10.77 19.25
CA LEU A 154 -3.34 9.76 18.53
C LEU A 154 -3.23 8.42 19.28
N ALA A 155 -3.58 8.34 20.54
CA ALA A 155 -3.69 7.09 21.28
C ALA A 155 -4.76 6.15 20.70
N ALA A 156 -5.75 6.68 19.95
CA ALA A 156 -6.76 5.89 19.25
C ALA A 156 -6.24 5.20 17.97
N TYR A 157 -5.04 5.55 17.48
CA TYR A 157 -4.49 5.01 16.25
C TYR A 157 -4.31 3.47 16.28
N PRO A 158 -3.58 2.85 17.26
CA PRO A 158 -3.39 1.41 17.27
C PRO A 158 -4.67 0.59 17.32
N PRO A 159 -5.66 0.88 18.21
CA PRO A 159 -6.91 0.12 18.22
C PRO A 159 -7.74 0.28 16.94
N ALA A 160 -7.75 1.47 16.31
CA ALA A 160 -8.41 1.69 15.04
C ALA A 160 -7.78 0.85 13.92
N MET A 161 -6.45 0.81 13.86
CA MET A 161 -5.72 0.00 12.88
C MET A 161 -5.95 -1.50 13.09
N LEU A 162 -5.97 -1.97 14.34
CA LEU A 162 -6.33 -3.35 14.67
C LEU A 162 -7.75 -3.70 14.21
N GLY A 163 -8.70 -2.80 14.37
CA GLY A 163 -10.07 -2.98 13.87
C GLY A 163 -10.10 -3.21 12.36
N ILE A 164 -9.34 -2.42 11.59
CA ILE A 164 -9.21 -2.60 10.13
C ILE A 164 -8.54 -3.93 9.79
N MET A 165 -7.48 -4.32 10.50
CA MET A 165 -6.78 -5.60 10.29
C MET A 165 -7.68 -6.81 10.59
N CYS A 166 -8.48 -6.74 11.65
CA CYS A 166 -9.53 -7.73 11.93
C CYS A 166 -10.55 -7.80 10.78
N GLY A 167 -10.92 -6.65 10.21
CA GLY A 167 -11.77 -6.58 9.01
C GLY A 167 -11.17 -7.32 7.82
N ILE A 168 -9.86 -7.15 7.56
CA ILE A 168 -9.15 -7.89 6.50
C ILE A 168 -9.22 -9.39 6.76
N PHE A 169 -8.94 -9.82 8.00
CA PHE A 169 -9.00 -11.24 8.38
C PHE A 169 -10.41 -11.82 8.18
N VAL A 170 -11.45 -11.17 8.68
CA VAL A 170 -12.85 -11.60 8.51
C VAL A 170 -13.22 -11.67 7.03
N CYS A 171 -12.90 -10.65 6.24
CA CYS A 171 -13.13 -10.67 4.79
C CYS A 171 -12.40 -11.84 4.10
N SER A 172 -11.19 -12.18 4.54
CA SER A 172 -10.44 -13.32 3.99
C SER A 172 -11.12 -14.66 4.21
N LEU A 173 -11.82 -14.82 5.35
CA LEU A 173 -12.59 -16.04 5.67
C LEU A 173 -13.81 -16.20 4.77
N LEU A 174 -14.40 -15.08 4.32
CA LEU A 174 -15.60 -15.09 3.47
C LEU A 174 -15.28 -15.43 2.00
N VAL A 175 -14.02 -15.34 1.58
CA VAL A 175 -13.61 -15.65 0.19
C VAL A 175 -13.62 -17.17 0.00
N PRO A 176 -14.34 -17.67 -1.05
CA PRO A 176 -14.39 -19.09 -1.34
C PRO A 176 -13.06 -19.59 -1.95
N PRO A 177 -12.79 -20.89 -1.86
CA PRO A 177 -11.65 -21.49 -2.55
C PRO A 177 -11.71 -21.24 -4.07
N VAL A 178 -10.54 -21.10 -4.68
CA VAL A 178 -10.43 -20.97 -6.16
C VAL A 178 -10.80 -22.30 -6.79
N PRO A 179 -11.58 -22.32 -7.88
CA PRO A 179 -11.80 -23.54 -8.68
C PRO A 179 -10.46 -24.14 -9.13
N THR A 180 -10.29 -25.44 -8.91
CA THR A 180 -9.10 -26.20 -9.32
C THR A 180 -8.92 -26.12 -10.85
N GLY A 181 -7.80 -25.58 -11.32
CA GLY A 181 -7.49 -25.47 -12.75
C GLY A 181 -6.48 -24.39 -13.13
N SER A 182 -6.08 -23.53 -12.20
CA SER A 182 -5.06 -22.51 -12.49
C SER A 182 -3.66 -23.12 -12.43
N ALA A 183 -3.07 -23.39 -13.58
CA ALA A 183 -1.69 -23.85 -13.68
C ALA A 183 -0.74 -22.82 -13.05
N PRO A 184 0.32 -23.26 -12.35
CA PRO A 184 1.40 -22.38 -11.91
C PRO A 184 2.00 -21.69 -13.15
N GLY A 185 2.13 -20.37 -13.13
CA GLY A 185 2.84 -19.65 -14.17
C GLY A 185 4.28 -20.18 -14.27
N ALA A 186 4.74 -20.46 -15.46
CA ALA A 186 6.10 -20.89 -15.72
C ALA A 186 7.06 -19.83 -15.18
N GLY A 187 7.80 -20.17 -14.11
CA GLY A 187 8.81 -19.30 -13.52
C GLY A 187 9.89 -19.01 -14.55
N GLY A 188 10.09 -17.74 -14.90
CA GLY A 188 11.18 -17.32 -15.77
C GLY A 188 12.54 -17.64 -15.13
N SER A 189 13.53 -17.99 -15.96
CA SER A 189 14.91 -18.21 -15.50
C SER A 189 15.50 -16.91 -14.95
N LEU A 190 16.17 -16.98 -13.80
CA LEU A 190 16.91 -15.86 -13.20
C LEU A 190 17.94 -15.27 -14.19
N ALA A 191 18.60 -16.12 -14.98
CA ALA A 191 19.56 -15.71 -16.00
C ALA A 191 18.86 -14.86 -17.10
N GLY A 192 17.67 -15.25 -17.56
CA GLY A 192 16.88 -14.49 -18.52
C GLY A 192 16.45 -13.13 -17.96
N PHE A 193 16.06 -13.06 -16.70
CA PHE A 193 15.72 -11.80 -16.02
C PHE A 193 16.93 -10.86 -15.93
N VAL A 194 18.08 -11.34 -15.49
CA VAL A 194 19.32 -10.55 -15.41
C VAL A 194 19.76 -10.06 -16.81
N HIS A 195 19.62 -10.90 -17.84
CA HIS A 195 19.91 -10.49 -19.20
C HIS A 195 19.01 -9.34 -19.67
N GLN A 196 17.71 -9.41 -19.39
CA GLN A 196 16.77 -8.32 -19.73
C GLN A 196 17.08 -7.03 -18.97
N LEU A 197 17.44 -7.11 -17.69
CA LEU A 197 17.84 -5.93 -16.90
C LEU A 197 19.06 -5.20 -17.47
N ARG A 198 19.96 -5.90 -18.15
CA ARG A 198 21.16 -5.31 -18.76
C ARG A 198 20.88 -4.59 -20.08
N GLN A 199 19.68 -4.71 -20.66
CA GLN A 199 19.34 -3.93 -21.85
C GLN A 199 19.25 -2.44 -21.49
N PRO A 200 19.92 -1.53 -22.24
CA PRO A 200 20.01 -0.12 -21.89
C PRO A 200 18.66 0.57 -21.65
N GLY A 201 17.65 0.27 -22.47
CA GLY A 201 16.31 0.85 -22.31
C GLY A 201 15.62 0.37 -21.03
N VAL A 202 15.80 -0.90 -20.66
CA VAL A 202 15.24 -1.50 -19.44
C VAL A 202 15.94 -0.96 -18.20
N SER A 203 17.27 -0.86 -18.22
CA SER A 203 18.07 -0.31 -17.12
C SER A 203 17.71 1.14 -16.83
N VAL A 204 17.60 1.99 -17.89
CA VAL A 204 17.20 3.39 -17.75
C VAL A 204 15.78 3.51 -17.17
N PHE A 205 14.84 2.69 -17.63
CA PHE A 205 13.48 2.66 -17.08
C PHE A 205 13.48 2.33 -15.58
N PHE A 206 14.16 1.25 -15.17
CA PHE A 206 14.22 0.87 -13.76
C PHE A 206 14.94 1.90 -12.90
N LEU A 207 16.04 2.50 -13.39
CA LEU A 207 16.75 3.56 -12.69
C LEU A 207 15.83 4.79 -12.50
N SER A 208 15.14 5.21 -13.57
CA SER A 208 14.21 6.34 -13.50
C SER A 208 13.06 6.08 -12.53
N ALA A 209 12.49 4.88 -12.55
CA ALA A 209 11.44 4.47 -11.62
C ALA A 209 11.96 4.42 -10.16
N ALA A 210 13.18 3.93 -9.94
CA ALA A 210 13.81 3.90 -8.63
C ALA A 210 14.05 5.31 -8.09
N LEU A 211 14.59 6.23 -8.90
CA LEU A 211 14.80 7.63 -8.52
C LEU A 211 13.48 8.34 -8.20
N MET A 212 12.43 8.07 -9.00
CA MET A 212 11.10 8.58 -8.75
C MET A 212 10.57 8.10 -7.40
N GLN A 213 10.70 6.80 -7.11
CA GLN A 213 10.25 6.22 -5.84
C GLN A 213 11.06 6.76 -4.65
N LEU A 214 12.38 6.92 -4.80
CA LEU A 214 13.22 7.53 -3.78
C LEU A 214 12.80 8.97 -3.46
N SER A 215 12.44 9.77 -4.48
CA SER A 215 11.96 11.13 -4.27
C SER A 215 10.66 11.20 -3.47
N HIS A 216 9.84 10.15 -3.50
CA HIS A 216 8.58 10.08 -2.76
C HIS A 216 8.73 9.61 -1.31
N GLY A 217 9.88 9.05 -0.93
CA GLY A 217 10.13 8.58 0.44
C GLY A 217 9.85 9.65 1.50
N PRO A 218 10.46 10.85 1.41
CA PRO A 218 10.20 11.94 2.36
C PRO A 218 8.73 12.38 2.38
N TYR A 219 8.06 12.39 1.23
CA TYR A 219 6.65 12.73 1.15
C TYR A 219 5.77 11.76 1.97
N TYR A 220 5.89 10.48 1.74
CA TYR A 220 5.08 9.49 2.46
C TYR A 220 5.41 9.42 3.96
N THR A 221 6.64 9.79 4.34
CA THR A 221 7.06 9.74 5.74
C THR A 221 6.73 11.01 6.51
N PHE A 222 6.93 12.19 5.89
CA PHE A 222 6.96 13.46 6.63
C PHE A 222 5.89 14.47 6.25
N LEU A 223 5.14 14.28 5.14
CA LEU A 223 4.12 15.26 4.72
C LEU A 223 3.10 15.54 5.82
N THR A 224 2.57 14.50 6.45
CA THR A 224 1.57 14.65 7.50
C THR A 224 2.13 15.38 8.71
N LEU A 225 3.37 15.05 9.12
CA LEU A 225 4.06 15.74 10.21
C LEU A 225 4.28 17.23 9.89
N HIS A 226 4.65 17.51 8.65
CA HIS A 226 4.85 18.90 8.20
C HIS A 226 3.55 19.70 8.21
N LEU A 227 2.47 19.13 7.68
CA LEU A 227 1.16 19.78 7.69
C LEU A 227 0.63 19.99 9.12
N GLU A 228 0.84 19.03 10.03
CA GLU A 228 0.47 19.19 11.44
C GLU A 228 1.28 20.29 12.11
N ALA A 229 2.58 20.38 11.82
CA ALA A 229 3.44 21.45 12.33
C ALA A 229 3.02 22.85 11.83
N LEU A 230 2.43 22.94 10.63
CA LEU A 230 1.82 24.14 10.08
C LEU A 230 0.42 24.44 10.66
N GLY A 231 -0.10 23.61 11.58
CA GLY A 231 -1.38 23.82 12.25
C GLY A 231 -2.60 23.29 11.49
N TYR A 232 -2.41 22.48 10.42
CA TYR A 232 -3.54 21.85 9.73
C TYR A 232 -4.20 20.80 10.64
N ALA A 233 -5.53 20.85 10.75
CA ALA A 233 -6.32 19.82 11.43
C ALA A 233 -6.18 18.46 10.74
N ARG A 234 -6.15 17.38 11.52
CA ARG A 234 -5.93 16.01 11.00
C ARG A 234 -7.00 15.55 10.01
N GLY A 235 -8.25 16.03 10.20
CA GLY A 235 -9.32 15.81 9.23
C GLY A 235 -9.01 16.42 7.86
N TRP A 236 -8.46 17.64 7.81
CA TRP A 236 -8.01 18.27 6.57
C TRP A 236 -6.82 17.53 5.93
N ILE A 237 -5.87 17.06 6.75
CA ILE A 237 -4.75 16.25 6.25
C ILE A 237 -5.27 14.98 5.60
N GLY A 238 -6.22 14.27 6.23
CA GLY A 238 -6.90 13.11 5.62
C GLY A 238 -7.59 13.44 4.30
N ALA A 239 -8.29 14.59 4.22
CA ALA A 239 -8.94 15.04 2.99
C ALA A 239 -7.94 15.34 1.87
N LEU A 240 -6.77 15.92 2.16
CA LEU A 240 -5.71 16.16 1.18
C LEU A 240 -5.13 14.84 0.64
N TRP A 241 -4.93 13.84 1.48
CA TRP A 241 -4.55 12.49 1.04
C TRP A 241 -5.62 11.84 0.16
N ALA A 242 -6.90 11.97 0.54
CA ALA A 242 -8.02 11.49 -0.26
C ALA A 242 -8.07 12.16 -1.64
N LEU A 243 -7.82 13.48 -1.73
CA LEU A 243 -7.77 14.23 -2.97
C LEU A 243 -6.72 13.66 -3.95
N GLY A 244 -5.54 13.25 -3.42
CA GLY A 244 -4.50 12.58 -4.21
C GLY A 244 -5.01 11.30 -4.86
N VAL A 245 -5.71 10.44 -4.11
CA VAL A 245 -6.28 9.19 -4.65
C VAL A 245 -7.46 9.45 -5.59
N ILE A 246 -8.27 10.46 -5.33
CA ILE A 246 -9.34 10.88 -6.26
C ILE A 246 -8.74 11.32 -7.60
N ALA A 247 -7.67 12.12 -7.57
CA ALA A 247 -6.96 12.54 -8.78
C ALA A 247 -6.37 11.34 -9.55
N GLU A 248 -5.84 10.33 -8.85
CA GLU A 248 -5.38 9.07 -9.44
C GLU A 248 -6.53 8.33 -10.13
N ILE A 249 -7.69 8.20 -9.49
CA ILE A 249 -8.87 7.56 -10.09
C ILE A 249 -9.30 8.30 -11.36
N VAL A 250 -9.38 9.63 -11.33
CA VAL A 250 -9.71 10.45 -12.50
C VAL A 250 -8.69 10.23 -13.63
N LEU A 251 -7.40 10.19 -13.30
CA LEU A 251 -6.35 9.92 -14.27
C LEU A 251 -6.51 8.53 -14.91
N PHE A 252 -6.83 7.49 -14.13
CA PHE A 252 -7.10 6.16 -14.68
C PHE A 252 -8.29 6.13 -15.62
N LEU A 253 -9.36 6.86 -15.31
CA LEU A 253 -10.52 6.98 -16.21
C LEU A 253 -10.18 7.68 -17.52
N LEU A 254 -9.24 8.62 -17.49
CA LEU A 254 -8.76 9.34 -18.67
C LEU A 254 -7.66 8.61 -19.44
N MET A 255 -7.07 7.54 -18.87
CA MET A 255 -5.87 6.88 -19.38
C MET A 255 -6.05 6.38 -20.82
N ALA A 256 -7.21 5.80 -21.15
CA ALA A 256 -7.48 5.35 -22.52
C ALA A 256 -7.43 6.51 -23.56
N ARG A 257 -7.91 7.71 -23.18
CA ARG A 257 -7.85 8.91 -24.04
C ARG A 257 -6.44 9.46 -24.14
N LEU A 258 -5.69 9.42 -23.04
CA LEU A 258 -4.30 9.88 -23.00
C LEU A 258 -3.40 8.97 -23.86
N LEU A 259 -3.54 7.66 -23.75
CA LEU A 259 -2.80 6.67 -24.55
C LEU A 259 -3.13 6.71 -26.04
N ALA A 260 -4.33 7.19 -26.41
CA ALA A 260 -4.69 7.42 -27.82
C ALA A 260 -4.02 8.67 -28.42
N ARG A 261 -3.53 9.60 -27.60
CA ARG A 261 -2.94 10.88 -28.05
C ARG A 261 -1.44 10.98 -27.80
N PHE A 262 -0.94 10.35 -26.75
CA PHE A 262 0.43 10.45 -26.28
C PHE A 262 1.08 9.08 -26.19
N SER A 263 2.37 8.99 -26.52
CA SER A 263 3.14 7.78 -26.33
C SER A 263 3.41 7.53 -24.83
N LEU A 264 3.63 6.25 -24.47
CA LEU A 264 4.02 5.87 -23.09
C LEU A 264 5.23 6.65 -22.59
N LYS A 265 6.23 6.90 -23.46
CA LYS A 265 7.42 7.69 -23.13
C LYS A 265 7.06 9.14 -22.77
N GLN A 266 6.17 9.78 -23.55
CA GLN A 266 5.72 11.15 -23.26
C GLN A 266 4.96 11.23 -21.94
N LEU A 267 4.07 10.27 -21.65
CA LEU A 267 3.34 10.22 -20.38
C LEU A 267 4.29 9.99 -19.20
N LEU A 268 5.30 9.14 -19.35
CA LEU A 268 6.31 8.90 -18.31
C LEU A 268 7.14 10.17 -18.05
N VAL A 269 7.61 10.85 -19.09
CA VAL A 269 8.36 12.11 -18.93
C VAL A 269 7.47 13.17 -18.28
N ALA A 270 6.22 13.30 -18.71
CA ALA A 270 5.27 14.24 -18.11
C ALA A 270 5.07 13.97 -16.61
N SER A 271 5.00 12.70 -16.20
CA SER A 271 4.88 12.35 -14.78
C SER A 271 6.10 12.77 -13.97
N PHE A 272 7.31 12.64 -14.51
CA PHE A 272 8.56 13.11 -13.86
C PHE A 272 8.61 14.62 -13.74
N VAL A 273 8.22 15.34 -14.81
CA VAL A 273 8.17 16.81 -14.80
C VAL A 273 7.14 17.29 -13.76
N LEU A 274 5.95 16.71 -13.73
CA LEU A 274 4.91 17.07 -12.75
C LEU A 274 5.36 16.77 -11.31
N ALA A 275 6.06 15.66 -11.08
CA ALA A 275 6.64 15.36 -9.77
C ALA A 275 7.72 16.40 -9.38
N ALA A 276 8.61 16.78 -10.28
CA ALA A 276 9.61 17.81 -10.02
C ALA A 276 8.96 19.17 -9.70
N LEU A 277 7.97 19.58 -10.49
CA LEU A 277 7.20 20.80 -10.24
C LEU A 277 6.50 20.79 -8.87
N ARG A 278 5.91 19.65 -8.50
CA ARG A 278 5.31 19.48 -7.17
C ARG A 278 6.33 19.69 -6.05
N TRP A 279 7.55 19.14 -6.19
CA TRP A 279 8.60 19.32 -5.18
C TRP A 279 9.07 20.75 -5.08
N LEU A 280 9.22 21.46 -6.20
CA LEU A 280 9.57 22.89 -6.23
C LEU A 280 8.49 23.74 -5.56
N LEU A 281 7.21 23.47 -5.87
CA LEU A 281 6.09 24.18 -5.25
C LEU A 281 6.00 23.93 -3.74
N LEU A 282 6.16 22.67 -3.30
CA LEU A 282 6.17 22.35 -1.88
C LEU A 282 7.34 23.02 -1.14
N GLY A 283 8.54 23.03 -1.75
CA GLY A 283 9.70 23.68 -1.16
C GLY A 283 9.54 25.20 -1.10
N TRP A 284 8.92 25.81 -2.10
CA TRP A 284 8.67 27.26 -2.12
C TRP A 284 7.61 27.69 -1.09
N LEU A 285 6.48 26.97 -1.04
CA LEU A 285 5.40 27.23 -0.08
C LEU A 285 5.78 26.92 1.38
N ALA A 286 6.80 26.09 1.61
CA ALA A 286 7.31 25.79 2.93
C ALA A 286 8.40 26.78 3.41
N ALA A 287 8.86 27.70 2.55
CA ALA A 287 9.87 28.69 2.88
C ALA A 287 9.25 30.00 3.43
N ASP A 288 7.95 30.21 3.28
CA ASP A 288 7.18 31.31 3.83
C ASP A 288 6.50 30.89 5.16
#